data_a4ae3b7cc15dc6178f28805d86985b4e
#
_entry.id   a4ae3b7cc15dc6178f28805d86985b4e
#
_cell.length_a   1.000
_cell.length_b   1.000
_cell.length_c   1.000
_cell.angle_alpha   90.00
_cell.angle_beta   90.00
_cell.angle_gamma   90.00
#
_symmetry.space_group_name_H-M   'P 1'
#
loop_
_entity.id
_entity.type
_entity.pdbx_description
1 polymer ?
#
loop_
_entity_poly.entity_id
_entity_poly.type
_entity_poly.pdbx_seq_one_letter_code
_entity_poly.pdbx_strand_id
1 'polypeptide(L)'
;MVEKYGSVHRKKKMSRKCNKFLESLLILLHVVLDYILEFVLGWYWGPKRRCSAPEDKKQNDIVSKSAVELALLIKQRKLKAYDVLKAYCDRIKSVNPEINAVVDGPFAEALEEAKEIDRQLDSGEITEEALKTKPFLGVPFTTKDSTAVGGKLHTLGLIARKNERAPEDAECVRLMKESGAIFIATSNVPEVNKWIESRNMLIGQTNNPYDLRRSVGGSSGGEAALISAACTGFGLGTDIGGSIRVPAFNCGIFGHKSSPNVVNMRGCTFRTGKEENTMVAAGPMSRYASDLLPILKVLAGPKMCETLKLSESVDLKKLRYFYIPSNNMKQCNPVNRETQMRMYQIRRHFQKLTGEEVKLAELPKLELTGKMWRYWMTQEPADFNKLLGNGLDLNPFVELFKKLIGQSDYTMAAIYSLIDSILPKEKERLIREATTQCKEALEELLGNDGVLFFHSSPRTAPFHYYPLVKLMDFSYFSIFNILKVPATQVPLGLDVNGLPLGVQVVANNMNDRFCLAVAEELERAFGGWVPPYAEK
;
A
#
# COMPACT_ATOMS: atom_id res chain seq x y z
N MET A 1 -14.53 -2.81 59.06
CA MET A 1 -14.42 -3.40 57.73
C MET A 1 -15.15 -2.62 56.62
N VAL A 2 -16.28 -2.00 56.91
CA VAL A 2 -17.10 -1.26 55.89
C VAL A 2 -16.42 0.02 55.39
N GLU A 3 -15.69 0.77 56.24
CA GLU A 3 -14.99 2.00 55.81
C GLU A 3 -13.80 1.77 54.86
N LYS A 4 -13.08 0.65 54.98
CA LYS A 4 -11.98 0.31 54.07
C LYS A 4 -12.46 -0.04 52.65
N TYR A 5 -13.63 -0.67 52.51
CA TYR A 5 -14.23 -1.00 51.21
C TYR A 5 -14.75 0.24 50.47
N GLY A 6 -15.33 1.21 51.23
CA GLY A 6 -15.81 2.47 50.64
C GLY A 6 -14.68 3.36 50.10
N SER A 7 -13.50 3.37 50.74
CA SER A 7 -12.36 4.18 50.31
C SER A 7 -11.67 3.61 49.04
N VAL A 8 -11.60 2.29 48.91
CA VAL A 8 -11.05 1.62 47.72
C VAL A 8 -11.94 1.81 46.48
N HIS A 9 -13.26 1.76 46.67
CA HIS A 9 -14.24 1.99 45.60
C HIS A 9 -14.25 3.45 45.12
N ARG A 10 -14.14 4.42 46.06
CA ARG A 10 -13.98 5.86 45.71
C ARG A 10 -12.66 6.12 44.98
N LYS A 11 -11.53 5.55 45.41
CA LYS A 11 -10.24 5.69 44.74
C LYS A 11 -10.26 5.09 43.33
N LYS A 12 -10.87 3.90 43.12
CA LYS A 12 -11.04 3.31 41.78
C LYS A 12 -11.95 4.14 40.88
N LYS A 13 -13.04 4.71 41.43
CA LYS A 13 -13.98 5.56 40.67
C LYS A 13 -13.36 6.92 40.31
N MET A 14 -12.54 7.50 41.20
CA MET A 14 -11.81 8.75 40.99
C MET A 14 -10.66 8.54 39.98
N SER A 15 -9.92 7.42 40.05
CA SER A 15 -8.91 7.02 39.08
C SER A 15 -9.51 6.82 37.68
N ARG A 16 -10.67 6.17 37.54
CA ARG A 16 -11.37 6.03 36.26
C ARG A 16 -11.85 7.36 35.65
N LYS A 17 -12.32 8.30 36.50
CA LYS A 17 -12.71 9.65 36.04
C LYS A 17 -11.49 10.46 35.60
N CYS A 18 -10.38 10.40 36.34
CA CYS A 18 -9.14 11.07 36.02
C CYS A 18 -8.54 10.50 34.70
N ASN A 19 -8.57 9.18 34.47
CA ASN A 19 -8.11 8.57 33.24
C ASN A 19 -8.98 8.99 32.05
N LYS A 20 -10.31 9.02 32.17
CA LYS A 20 -11.19 9.50 31.10
C LYS A 20 -10.97 10.97 30.77
N PHE A 21 -10.73 11.82 31.79
CA PHE A 21 -10.39 13.22 31.55
C PHE A 21 -9.06 13.39 30.82
N LEU A 22 -8.02 12.65 31.23
CA LEU A 22 -6.73 12.62 30.54
C LEU A 22 -6.85 12.11 29.08
N GLU A 23 -7.67 11.10 28.85
CA GLU A 23 -7.96 10.59 27.49
C GLU A 23 -8.64 11.67 26.63
N SER A 24 -9.65 12.35 27.17
CA SER A 24 -10.33 13.44 26.46
C SER A 24 -9.38 14.61 26.15
N LEU A 25 -8.50 14.94 27.08
CA LEU A 25 -7.49 15.98 26.90
C LEU A 25 -6.47 15.59 25.82
N LEU A 26 -5.99 14.33 25.81
CA LEU A 26 -5.10 13.83 24.77
C LEU A 26 -5.74 13.88 23.37
N ILE A 27 -7.00 13.45 23.27
CA ILE A 27 -7.77 13.54 22.02
C ILE A 27 -7.86 15.00 21.55
N LEU A 28 -8.20 15.91 22.47
CA LEU A 28 -8.28 17.34 22.15
C LEU A 28 -6.93 17.88 21.67
N LEU A 29 -5.83 17.53 22.32
CA LEU A 29 -4.48 17.93 21.93
C LEU A 29 -4.11 17.39 20.55
N HIS A 30 -4.47 16.14 20.22
CA HIS A 30 -4.29 15.57 18.87
C HIS A 30 -5.06 16.37 17.82
N VAL A 31 -6.34 16.68 18.09
CA VAL A 31 -7.18 17.44 17.15
C VAL A 31 -6.63 18.86 16.95
N VAL A 32 -6.25 19.55 18.03
CA VAL A 32 -5.67 20.90 17.95
C VAL A 32 -4.35 20.89 17.18
N LEU A 33 -3.48 19.92 17.46
CA LEU A 33 -2.21 19.78 16.73
C LEU A 33 -2.45 19.52 15.23
N ASP A 34 -3.45 18.71 14.88
CA ASP A 34 -3.83 18.46 13.49
C ASP A 34 -4.28 19.73 12.79
N TYR A 35 -5.13 20.52 13.42
CA TYR A 35 -5.55 21.82 12.87
C TYR A 35 -4.36 22.75 12.62
N ILE A 36 -3.45 22.83 13.58
CA ILE A 36 -2.23 23.64 13.44
C ILE A 36 -1.37 23.12 12.28
N LEU A 37 -1.12 21.81 12.20
CA LEU A 37 -0.32 21.22 11.13
C LEU A 37 -0.98 21.40 9.77
N GLU A 38 -2.29 21.16 9.62
CA GLU A 38 -3.03 21.37 8.37
C GLU A 38 -2.96 22.85 7.94
N PHE A 39 -3.12 23.79 8.87
CA PHE A 39 -3.04 25.21 8.58
C PHE A 39 -1.63 25.62 8.15
N VAL A 40 -0.62 25.29 8.95
CA VAL A 40 0.79 25.69 8.70
C VAL A 40 1.33 25.05 7.43
N LEU A 41 1.13 23.73 7.25
CA LEU A 41 1.59 23.03 6.06
C LEU A 41 0.79 23.44 4.81
N GLY A 42 -0.52 23.69 4.95
CA GLY A 42 -1.33 24.21 3.86
C GLY A 42 -0.87 25.59 3.39
N TRP A 43 -0.49 26.47 4.31
CA TRP A 43 0.10 27.78 4.00
C TRP A 43 1.48 27.64 3.36
N TYR A 44 2.35 26.78 3.93
CA TYR A 44 3.71 26.55 3.43
C TYR A 44 3.73 26.01 1.98
N TRP A 45 2.86 25.05 1.66
CA TRP A 45 2.79 24.41 0.34
C TRP A 45 1.99 25.23 -0.71
N GLY A 46 1.31 26.29 -0.30
CA GLY A 46 0.55 27.19 -1.18
C GLY A 46 -0.76 26.58 -1.73
N PRO A 47 -1.23 27.01 -2.91
CA PRO A 47 -2.52 26.61 -3.44
C PRO A 47 -2.56 25.14 -3.87
N LYS A 48 -3.75 24.53 -3.76
CA LYS A 48 -4.01 23.17 -4.22
C LYS A 48 -3.83 23.06 -5.73
N ARG A 49 -3.11 22.03 -6.17
CA ARG A 49 -2.95 21.63 -7.57
C ARG A 49 -3.14 20.13 -7.69
N ARG A 50 -3.73 19.68 -8.78
CA ARG A 50 -3.88 18.28 -9.17
C ARG A 50 -2.98 17.96 -10.35
N CYS A 51 -2.77 16.70 -10.64
CA CYS A 51 -2.08 16.30 -11.86
C CYS A 51 -2.94 16.60 -13.09
N SER A 52 -2.28 16.86 -14.21
CA SER A 52 -2.91 17.15 -15.50
C SER A 52 -3.74 15.96 -16.01
N ALA A 53 -4.79 16.24 -16.77
CA ALA A 53 -5.58 15.24 -17.49
C ALA A 53 -4.78 14.63 -18.67
N PRO A 54 -5.20 13.46 -19.23
CA PRO A 54 -4.71 12.97 -20.51
C PRO A 54 -4.82 14.03 -21.62
N GLU A 55 -3.87 14.02 -22.57
CA GLU A 55 -3.75 15.08 -23.57
C GLU A 55 -4.94 15.13 -24.53
N ASP A 56 -5.47 13.97 -24.89
CA ASP A 56 -6.61 13.85 -25.78
C ASP A 56 -7.54 12.69 -25.41
N LYS A 57 -8.68 12.61 -26.12
CA LYS A 57 -9.69 11.59 -25.90
C LYS A 57 -9.15 10.18 -26.20
N LYS A 58 -8.34 10.01 -27.27
CA LYS A 58 -7.81 8.71 -27.66
C LYS A 58 -6.87 8.15 -26.57
N GLN A 59 -5.99 9.00 -26.04
CA GLN A 59 -5.12 8.62 -24.92
C GLN A 59 -5.96 8.26 -23.69
N ASN A 60 -6.94 9.11 -23.33
CA ASN A 60 -7.81 8.85 -22.19
C ASN A 60 -8.59 7.54 -22.33
N ASP A 61 -9.12 7.24 -23.50
CA ASP A 61 -9.88 5.99 -23.77
C ASP A 61 -9.00 4.73 -23.59
N ILE A 62 -7.69 4.82 -23.85
CA ILE A 62 -6.74 3.72 -23.63
C ILE A 62 -6.37 3.64 -22.15
N VAL A 63 -5.87 4.73 -21.57
CA VAL A 63 -5.29 4.70 -20.22
C VAL A 63 -6.32 4.55 -19.11
N SER A 64 -7.62 4.74 -19.40
CA SER A 64 -8.71 4.50 -18.45
C SER A 64 -9.18 3.05 -18.40
N LYS A 65 -8.69 2.16 -19.26
CA LYS A 65 -9.08 0.74 -19.23
C LYS A 65 -8.37 -0.03 -18.13
N SER A 66 -9.00 -1.13 -17.69
CA SER A 66 -8.35 -2.10 -16.80
C SER A 66 -7.25 -2.88 -17.53
N ALA A 67 -6.30 -3.44 -16.78
CA ALA A 67 -5.24 -4.27 -17.35
C ALA A 67 -5.80 -5.51 -18.07
N VAL A 68 -6.84 -6.12 -17.48
CA VAL A 68 -7.54 -7.27 -18.09
C VAL A 68 -8.25 -6.87 -19.37
N GLU A 69 -8.93 -5.72 -19.42
CA GLU A 69 -9.58 -5.22 -20.62
C GLU A 69 -8.57 -4.92 -21.73
N LEU A 70 -7.46 -4.24 -21.41
CA LEU A 70 -6.38 -3.99 -22.37
C LEU A 70 -5.83 -5.28 -22.99
N ALA A 71 -5.50 -6.28 -22.14
CA ALA A 71 -5.01 -7.56 -22.62
C ALA A 71 -6.02 -8.26 -23.55
N LEU A 72 -7.31 -8.22 -23.21
CA LEU A 72 -8.36 -8.79 -24.04
C LEU A 72 -8.46 -8.10 -25.40
N LEU A 73 -8.44 -6.77 -25.44
CA LEU A 73 -8.51 -5.99 -26.68
C LEU A 73 -7.29 -6.20 -27.58
N ILE A 74 -6.09 -6.34 -27.01
CA ILE A 74 -4.86 -6.65 -27.75
C ILE A 74 -4.94 -8.06 -28.35
N LYS A 75 -5.32 -9.06 -27.55
CA LYS A 75 -5.50 -10.45 -28.03
C LYS A 75 -6.55 -10.55 -29.14
N GLN A 76 -7.61 -9.75 -29.06
CA GLN A 76 -8.64 -9.67 -30.10
C GLN A 76 -8.24 -8.80 -31.29
N ARG A 77 -7.02 -8.24 -31.33
CA ARG A 77 -6.51 -7.32 -32.37
C ARG A 77 -7.38 -6.06 -32.56
N LYS A 78 -8.14 -5.66 -31.52
CA LYS A 78 -8.94 -4.43 -31.48
C LYS A 78 -8.11 -3.22 -31.07
N LEU A 79 -7.02 -3.44 -30.32
CA LEU A 79 -5.98 -2.46 -30.01
C LEU A 79 -4.62 -3.06 -30.35
N LYS A 80 -3.71 -2.22 -30.82
CA LYS A 80 -2.31 -2.60 -30.96
C LYS A 80 -1.57 -2.42 -29.65
N ALA A 81 -0.70 -3.38 -29.27
CA ALA A 81 0.16 -3.27 -28.11
C ALA A 81 1.02 -2.00 -28.18
N TYR A 82 1.55 -1.66 -29.37
CA TYR A 82 2.29 -0.43 -29.60
C TYR A 82 1.49 0.85 -29.25
N ASP A 83 0.21 0.95 -29.67
CA ASP A 83 -0.64 2.12 -29.36
C ASP A 83 -0.89 2.24 -27.85
N VAL A 84 -1.09 1.10 -27.18
CA VAL A 84 -1.27 1.05 -25.71
C VAL A 84 0.00 1.55 -25.02
N LEU A 85 1.17 0.96 -25.34
CA LEU A 85 2.44 1.34 -24.73
C LEU A 85 2.78 2.81 -24.99
N LYS A 86 2.57 3.28 -26.23
CA LYS A 86 2.80 4.68 -26.60
C LYS A 86 1.94 5.63 -25.74
N ALA A 87 0.64 5.33 -25.58
CA ALA A 87 -0.25 6.15 -24.78
C ALA A 87 0.22 6.28 -23.32
N TYR A 88 0.68 5.18 -22.71
CA TYR A 88 1.22 5.20 -21.35
C TYR A 88 2.59 5.88 -21.26
N CYS A 89 3.50 5.66 -22.19
CA CYS A 89 4.80 6.35 -22.21
C CYS A 89 4.65 7.87 -22.38
N ASP A 90 3.76 8.31 -23.26
CA ASP A 90 3.46 9.74 -23.44
C ASP A 90 2.80 10.32 -22.18
N ARG A 91 1.88 9.57 -21.55
CA ARG A 91 1.26 9.94 -20.28
C ARG A 91 2.29 10.10 -19.16
N ILE A 92 3.26 9.20 -19.03
CA ILE A 92 4.36 9.35 -18.07
C ILE A 92 5.15 10.64 -18.36
N LYS A 93 5.53 10.89 -19.59
CA LYS A 93 6.32 12.08 -19.96
C LYS A 93 5.59 13.38 -19.63
N SER A 94 4.28 13.44 -19.84
CA SER A 94 3.48 14.65 -19.57
C SER A 94 3.24 14.89 -18.07
N VAL A 95 3.05 13.83 -17.27
CA VAL A 95 2.61 13.95 -15.87
C VAL A 95 3.75 13.83 -14.86
N ASN A 96 4.83 13.09 -15.19
CA ASN A 96 5.91 12.87 -14.22
C ASN A 96 6.60 14.15 -13.72
N PRO A 97 6.72 15.25 -14.51
CA PRO A 97 7.22 16.52 -13.98
C PRO A 97 6.39 17.09 -12.81
N GLU A 98 5.10 16.73 -12.70
CA GLU A 98 4.21 17.15 -11.62
C GLU A 98 4.27 16.21 -10.41
N ILE A 99 4.22 14.89 -10.68
CA ILE A 99 4.14 13.88 -9.61
C ILE A 99 5.49 13.36 -9.13
N ASN A 100 6.55 13.47 -9.92
CA ASN A 100 7.92 13.01 -9.63
C ASN A 100 7.96 11.56 -9.11
N ALA A 101 7.38 10.64 -9.89
CA ALA A 101 7.19 9.26 -9.47
C ALA A 101 8.16 8.26 -10.15
N VAL A 102 8.79 8.63 -11.28
CA VAL A 102 9.68 7.75 -12.06
C VAL A 102 11.13 7.95 -11.64
N VAL A 103 11.83 6.84 -11.41
CA VAL A 103 13.29 6.79 -11.17
C VAL A 103 14.05 6.51 -12.46
N ASP A 104 13.57 5.56 -13.26
CA ASP A 104 14.17 5.14 -14.53
C ASP A 104 13.07 4.74 -15.52
N GLY A 105 13.19 5.23 -16.76
CA GLY A 105 12.15 5.02 -17.80
C GLY A 105 11.38 6.33 -18.12
N PRO A 106 10.31 6.28 -18.95
CA PRO A 106 9.86 5.07 -19.68
C PRO A 106 10.88 4.61 -20.72
N PHE A 107 11.03 3.30 -20.85
CA PHE A 107 12.08 2.70 -21.68
C PHE A 107 11.67 2.61 -23.15
N ALA A 108 12.58 3.00 -24.05
CA ALA A 108 12.35 2.93 -25.49
C ALA A 108 12.19 1.48 -26.00
N GLU A 109 12.93 0.54 -25.41
CA GLU A 109 12.85 -0.88 -25.74
C GLU A 109 11.47 -1.49 -25.48
N ALA A 110 10.68 -0.94 -24.54
CA ALA A 110 9.29 -1.37 -24.30
C ALA A 110 8.38 -1.13 -25.52
N LEU A 111 8.63 -0.05 -26.28
CA LEU A 111 7.90 0.22 -27.53
C LEU A 111 8.29 -0.75 -28.64
N GLU A 112 9.56 -1.16 -28.72
CA GLU A 112 10.01 -2.16 -29.68
C GLU A 112 9.45 -3.55 -29.34
N GLU A 113 9.40 -3.93 -28.06
CA GLU A 113 8.75 -5.16 -27.60
C GLU A 113 7.26 -5.17 -27.97
N ALA A 114 6.57 -4.05 -27.80
CA ALA A 114 5.16 -3.93 -28.19
C ALA A 114 4.94 -4.08 -29.72
N LYS A 115 5.82 -3.51 -30.55
CA LYS A 115 5.78 -3.71 -32.02
C LYS A 115 5.98 -5.16 -32.40
N GLU A 116 6.90 -5.85 -31.73
CA GLU A 116 7.16 -7.26 -31.97
C GLU A 116 5.96 -8.13 -31.61
N ILE A 117 5.27 -7.83 -30.50
CA ILE A 117 4.01 -8.49 -30.14
C ILE A 117 2.95 -8.28 -31.22
N ASP A 118 2.78 -7.05 -31.73
CA ASP A 118 1.84 -6.75 -32.80
C ASP A 118 2.19 -7.53 -34.07
N ARG A 119 3.47 -7.58 -34.45
CA ARG A 119 3.96 -8.36 -35.61
C ARG A 119 3.65 -9.85 -35.48
N GLN A 120 3.94 -10.44 -34.31
CA GLN A 120 3.70 -11.85 -34.04
C GLN A 120 2.20 -12.20 -34.01
N LEU A 121 1.36 -11.29 -33.53
CA LEU A 121 -0.10 -11.44 -33.57
C LEU A 121 -0.60 -11.37 -35.04
N ASP A 122 -0.12 -10.41 -35.83
CA ASP A 122 -0.53 -10.21 -37.23
C ASP A 122 -0.08 -11.37 -38.12
N SER A 123 1.13 -11.93 -37.90
CA SER A 123 1.66 -13.08 -38.63
C SER A 123 1.09 -14.44 -38.18
N GLY A 124 0.40 -14.50 -37.04
CA GLY A 124 -0.10 -15.75 -36.45
C GLY A 124 0.97 -16.60 -35.76
N GLU A 125 2.17 -16.06 -35.51
CA GLU A 125 3.23 -16.74 -34.76
C GLU A 125 2.80 -17.04 -33.32
N ILE A 126 2.03 -16.14 -32.69
CA ILE A 126 1.42 -16.39 -31.40
C ILE A 126 0.12 -17.18 -31.61
N THR A 127 0.18 -18.46 -31.27
CA THR A 127 -0.98 -19.36 -31.40
C THR A 127 -2.06 -19.08 -30.33
N GLU A 128 -3.30 -19.52 -30.59
CA GLU A 128 -4.41 -19.43 -29.62
C GLU A 128 -4.05 -20.11 -28.29
N GLU A 129 -3.28 -21.18 -28.30
CA GLU A 129 -2.83 -21.87 -27.09
C GLU A 129 -1.83 -21.02 -26.29
N ALA A 130 -0.87 -20.37 -27.00
CA ALA A 130 0.08 -19.44 -26.39
C ALA A 130 -0.63 -18.21 -25.78
N LEU A 131 -1.73 -17.73 -26.37
CA LEU A 131 -2.54 -16.64 -25.84
C LEU A 131 -3.16 -16.97 -24.47
N LYS A 132 -3.49 -18.25 -24.20
CA LYS A 132 -4.04 -18.68 -22.91
C LYS A 132 -3.03 -18.56 -21.78
N THR A 133 -1.74 -18.74 -22.07
CA THR A 133 -0.65 -18.65 -21.08
C THR A 133 -0.16 -17.22 -20.85
N LYS A 134 -0.62 -16.25 -21.65
CA LYS A 134 -0.19 -14.84 -21.61
C LYS A 134 -1.36 -13.92 -21.20
N PRO A 135 -1.84 -13.97 -19.94
CA PRO A 135 -3.01 -13.21 -19.49
C PRO A 135 -2.86 -11.68 -19.65
N PHE A 136 -1.64 -11.14 -19.64
CA PHE A 136 -1.35 -9.71 -19.74
C PHE A 136 -0.57 -9.32 -21.00
N LEU A 137 -0.76 -10.05 -22.10
CA LEU A 137 -0.04 -9.79 -23.36
C LEU A 137 -0.14 -8.32 -23.79
N GLY A 138 1.00 -7.64 -23.90
CA GLY A 138 1.11 -6.26 -24.36
C GLY A 138 0.65 -5.20 -23.36
N VAL A 139 0.37 -5.56 -22.11
CA VAL A 139 -0.07 -4.62 -21.07
C VAL A 139 1.14 -4.02 -20.33
N PRO A 140 1.26 -2.69 -20.21
CA PRO A 140 2.35 -2.07 -19.47
C PRO A 140 2.21 -2.23 -17.97
N PHE A 141 3.36 -2.48 -17.30
CA PHE A 141 3.45 -2.48 -15.84
C PHE A 141 4.69 -1.76 -15.33
N THR A 142 4.65 -1.35 -14.08
CA THR A 142 5.75 -0.73 -13.35
C THR A 142 6.07 -1.50 -12.08
N THR A 143 7.24 -1.24 -11.49
CA THR A 143 7.57 -1.73 -10.15
C THR A 143 8.52 -0.75 -9.45
N LYS A 144 8.69 -0.95 -8.15
CA LYS A 144 9.51 -0.11 -7.29
C LYS A 144 11.00 -0.20 -7.65
N ASP A 145 11.74 0.89 -7.47
CA ASP A 145 13.20 0.92 -7.55
C ASP A 145 13.90 -0.03 -6.54
N SER A 146 13.17 -0.60 -5.62
CA SER A 146 13.62 -1.64 -4.68
C SER A 146 13.30 -3.07 -5.09
N THR A 147 12.69 -3.25 -6.27
CA THR A 147 12.42 -4.55 -6.89
C THR A 147 13.33 -4.69 -8.11
N ALA A 148 14.16 -5.71 -8.13
CA ALA A 148 15.16 -5.91 -9.16
C ALA A 148 14.52 -6.14 -10.53
N VAL A 149 14.96 -5.36 -11.53
CA VAL A 149 14.65 -5.56 -12.94
C VAL A 149 15.96 -5.59 -13.70
N GLY A 150 16.28 -6.71 -14.34
CA GLY A 150 17.56 -6.96 -14.97
C GLY A 150 18.04 -5.83 -15.87
N GLY A 151 19.24 -5.30 -15.62
CA GLY A 151 19.84 -4.18 -16.33
C GLY A 151 19.29 -2.79 -15.99
N LYS A 152 18.23 -2.65 -15.17
CA LYS A 152 17.64 -1.36 -14.77
C LYS A 152 18.18 -0.88 -13.42
N LEU A 153 18.01 0.42 -13.14
CA LEU A 153 18.44 1.00 -11.86
C LEU A 153 17.77 0.27 -10.68
N HIS A 154 18.56 0.05 -9.64
CA HIS A 154 18.16 -0.60 -8.39
C HIS A 154 18.83 0.13 -7.22
N THR A 155 18.40 1.37 -7.00
CA THR A 155 19.08 2.30 -6.09
C THR A 155 18.58 2.23 -4.65
N LEU A 156 17.38 1.70 -4.40
CA LEU A 156 16.66 1.74 -3.12
C LEU A 156 16.52 3.18 -2.58
N GLY A 157 16.53 4.19 -3.44
CA GLY A 157 16.52 5.60 -3.07
C GLY A 157 17.81 6.13 -2.44
N LEU A 158 18.92 5.41 -2.54
CA LEU A 158 20.21 5.77 -1.91
C LEU A 158 21.14 6.46 -2.91
N ILE A 159 21.71 7.62 -2.52
CA ILE A 159 22.73 8.31 -3.32
C ILE A 159 23.94 7.41 -3.57
N ALA A 160 24.37 6.64 -2.56
CA ALA A 160 25.48 5.69 -2.67
C ALA A 160 25.26 4.62 -3.77
N ARG A 161 24.00 4.39 -4.17
CA ARG A 161 23.61 3.37 -5.16
C ARG A 161 23.07 3.96 -6.48
N LYS A 162 23.27 5.26 -6.72
CA LYS A 162 22.66 6.00 -7.85
C LYS A 162 22.89 5.40 -9.25
N ASN A 163 23.96 4.62 -9.42
CA ASN A 163 24.32 3.97 -10.68
C ASN A 163 24.18 2.44 -10.65
N GLU A 164 23.75 1.90 -9.50
CA GLU A 164 23.60 0.44 -9.33
C GLU A 164 22.44 -0.10 -10.17
N ARG A 165 22.72 -1.19 -10.89
CA ARG A 165 21.74 -1.89 -11.71
C ARG A 165 21.54 -3.30 -11.22
N ALA A 166 20.30 -3.80 -11.29
CA ALA A 166 20.00 -5.17 -10.94
C ALA A 166 20.64 -6.15 -11.95
N PRO A 167 21.29 -7.23 -11.50
CA PRO A 167 21.87 -8.23 -12.41
C PRO A 167 20.82 -9.10 -13.09
N GLU A 168 19.67 -9.31 -12.45
CA GLU A 168 18.58 -10.17 -12.91
C GLU A 168 17.22 -9.65 -12.45
N ASP A 169 16.14 -10.20 -13.02
CA ASP A 169 14.77 -9.89 -12.59
C ASP A 169 14.46 -10.50 -11.22
N ALA A 170 13.75 -9.75 -10.38
CA ALA A 170 13.03 -10.32 -9.25
C ALA A 170 12.00 -11.34 -9.75
N GLU A 171 11.70 -12.36 -8.92
CA GLU A 171 10.79 -13.43 -9.35
C GLU A 171 9.41 -12.90 -9.80
N CYS A 172 8.84 -11.95 -9.08
CA CYS A 172 7.57 -11.33 -9.45
C CYS A 172 7.64 -10.59 -10.81
N VAL A 173 8.77 -9.96 -11.13
CA VAL A 173 8.99 -9.29 -12.42
C VAL A 173 9.12 -10.31 -13.55
N ARG A 174 9.92 -11.36 -13.34
CA ARG A 174 10.09 -12.46 -14.30
C ARG A 174 8.75 -13.09 -14.68
N LEU A 175 7.92 -13.41 -13.67
CA LEU A 175 6.59 -13.99 -13.87
C LEU A 175 5.65 -13.05 -14.65
N MET A 176 5.69 -11.75 -14.36
CA MET A 176 4.86 -10.79 -15.08
C MET A 176 5.31 -10.64 -16.54
N LYS A 177 6.60 -10.60 -16.85
CA LYS A 177 7.11 -10.62 -18.23
C LYS A 177 6.70 -11.91 -18.96
N GLU A 178 6.82 -13.07 -18.31
CA GLU A 178 6.36 -14.34 -18.87
C GLU A 178 4.85 -14.38 -19.17
N SER A 179 4.05 -13.67 -18.36
CA SER A 179 2.62 -13.49 -18.61
C SER A 179 2.30 -12.60 -19.81
N GLY A 180 3.34 -12.04 -20.47
CA GLY A 180 3.25 -11.16 -21.63
C GLY A 180 3.12 -9.68 -21.30
N ALA A 181 3.20 -9.29 -20.02
CA ALA A 181 3.21 -7.88 -19.64
C ALA A 181 4.55 -7.22 -19.95
N ILE A 182 4.52 -5.95 -20.37
CA ILE A 182 5.70 -5.18 -20.77
C ILE A 182 6.10 -4.23 -19.64
N PHE A 183 7.35 -4.34 -19.18
CA PHE A 183 7.90 -3.45 -18.16
C PHE A 183 8.27 -2.08 -18.75
N ILE A 184 7.75 -0.97 -18.15
CA ILE A 184 7.93 0.36 -18.76
C ILE A 184 8.74 1.33 -17.91
N ALA A 185 8.74 1.24 -16.57
CA ALA A 185 9.49 2.15 -15.70
C ALA A 185 9.65 1.61 -14.27
N THR A 186 10.69 2.08 -13.58
CA THR A 186 10.84 1.93 -12.13
C THR A 186 10.31 3.15 -11.38
N SER A 187 9.67 2.94 -10.25
CA SER A 187 9.04 3.98 -9.46
C SER A 187 9.76 4.32 -8.16
N ASN A 188 9.59 5.58 -7.71
CA ASN A 188 10.24 6.15 -6.55
C ASN A 188 9.79 5.52 -5.23
N VAL A 189 10.73 5.39 -4.30
CA VAL A 189 10.57 4.81 -2.96
C VAL A 189 11.28 5.68 -1.91
N PRO A 190 10.95 5.60 -0.61
CA PRO A 190 11.84 6.13 0.43
C PRO A 190 13.10 5.27 0.56
N GLU A 191 14.16 5.83 1.16
CA GLU A 191 15.41 5.09 1.38
C GLU A 191 15.14 3.73 2.02
N VAL A 192 15.62 2.66 1.38
CA VAL A 192 15.46 1.23 1.72
C VAL A 192 14.02 0.81 2.09
N ASN A 193 13.02 1.47 1.51
CA ASN A 193 11.58 1.26 1.79
C ASN A 193 11.14 1.51 3.24
N LYS A 194 11.96 2.18 4.05
CA LYS A 194 11.72 2.28 5.50
C LYS A 194 11.03 3.59 5.92
N TRP A 195 10.05 4.05 5.16
CA TRP A 195 9.19 5.18 5.54
C TRP A 195 7.82 5.11 4.88
N ILE A 196 6.88 5.89 5.44
CA ILE A 196 5.48 5.97 4.96
C ILE A 196 5.21 7.16 4.02
N GLU A 197 6.27 7.78 3.47
CA GLU A 197 6.25 8.73 2.35
C GLU A 197 7.34 8.38 1.37
N SER A 198 7.04 8.40 0.07
CA SER A 198 8.04 8.11 -0.98
C SER A 198 8.84 9.36 -1.30
N ARG A 199 9.95 9.48 -0.59
CA ARG A 199 10.92 10.55 -0.69
C ARG A 199 12.31 10.04 -0.36
N ASN A 200 13.31 10.48 -1.12
CA ASN A 200 14.73 10.22 -0.87
C ASN A 200 15.57 11.39 -1.36
N MET A 201 16.88 11.36 -1.10
CA MET A 201 17.80 12.43 -1.50
C MET A 201 18.26 12.32 -2.96
N LEU A 202 18.01 11.18 -3.63
CA LEU A 202 18.43 10.94 -5.01
C LEU A 202 17.41 11.51 -6.02
N ILE A 203 16.13 11.19 -5.85
CA ILE A 203 15.04 11.54 -6.78
C ILE A 203 14.20 12.70 -6.23
N GLY A 204 14.18 12.86 -4.91
CA GLY A 204 13.31 13.81 -4.25
C GLY A 204 11.97 13.18 -3.84
N GLN A 205 10.94 14.01 -3.76
CA GLN A 205 9.62 13.67 -3.25
C GLN A 205 8.62 13.38 -4.35
N THR A 206 7.88 12.30 -4.22
CA THR A 206 6.72 12.00 -5.08
C THR A 206 5.48 12.69 -4.55
N ASN A 207 4.72 13.34 -5.44
CA ASN A 207 3.55 14.16 -5.12
C ASN A 207 2.25 13.42 -5.42
N ASN A 208 1.23 13.62 -4.58
CA ASN A 208 -0.06 12.97 -4.72
C ASN A 208 -0.86 13.55 -5.90
N PRO A 209 -1.34 12.71 -6.85
CA PRO A 209 -2.09 13.18 -8.02
C PRO A 209 -3.35 13.97 -7.70
N TYR A 210 -4.02 13.73 -6.56
CA TYR A 210 -5.22 14.48 -6.12
C TYR A 210 -4.91 15.84 -5.50
N ASP A 211 -3.73 16.00 -4.94
CA ASP A 211 -3.22 17.26 -4.39
C ASP A 211 -1.70 17.17 -4.27
N LEU A 212 -0.97 17.83 -5.18
CA LEU A 212 0.49 17.75 -5.28
C LEU A 212 1.23 18.16 -3.99
N ARG A 213 0.54 18.77 -3.02
CA ARG A 213 1.07 19.14 -1.70
C ARG A 213 1.02 18.00 -0.69
N ARG A 214 0.38 16.89 -1.04
CA ARG A 214 0.10 15.80 -0.10
C ARG A 214 0.93 14.57 -0.39
N SER A 215 1.11 13.77 0.66
CA SER A 215 1.85 12.52 0.63
C SER A 215 1.13 11.49 -0.25
N VAL A 216 1.89 10.82 -1.09
CA VAL A 216 1.45 9.61 -1.82
C VAL A 216 1.41 8.38 -0.93
N GLY A 217 1.94 8.49 0.29
CA GLY A 217 2.22 7.32 1.11
C GLY A 217 3.56 6.65 0.75
N GLY A 218 3.84 5.54 1.43
CA GLY A 218 5.06 4.76 1.23
C GLY A 218 4.93 3.34 1.82
N SER A 219 5.83 2.51 1.40
CA SER A 219 6.98 2.74 0.52
C SER A 219 6.69 2.60 -0.99
N SER A 220 5.53 2.06 -1.43
CA SER A 220 5.14 1.94 -2.84
C SER A 220 4.41 3.20 -3.36
N GLY A 221 4.85 4.39 -2.94
CA GLY A 221 4.15 5.64 -3.28
C GLY A 221 4.34 6.06 -4.73
N GLY A 222 5.52 5.81 -5.33
CA GLY A 222 5.74 6.02 -6.75
C GLY A 222 4.80 5.16 -7.61
N GLU A 223 4.62 3.87 -7.25
CA GLU A 223 3.64 2.99 -7.89
C GLU A 223 2.22 3.55 -7.81
N ALA A 224 1.80 3.92 -6.59
CA ALA A 224 0.44 4.42 -6.39
C ALA A 224 0.19 5.73 -7.14
N ALA A 225 1.18 6.63 -7.21
CA ALA A 225 1.08 7.87 -7.97
C ALA A 225 0.94 7.59 -9.49
N LEU A 226 1.79 6.71 -10.04
CA LEU A 226 1.73 6.33 -11.46
C LEU A 226 0.41 5.66 -11.81
N ILE A 227 -0.05 4.70 -11.02
CA ILE A 227 -1.31 3.99 -11.24
C ILE A 227 -2.49 4.97 -11.17
N SER A 228 -2.55 5.81 -10.12
CA SER A 228 -3.63 6.78 -9.90
C SER A 228 -3.70 7.84 -10.99
N ALA A 229 -2.53 8.31 -11.50
CA ALA A 229 -2.44 9.26 -12.59
C ALA A 229 -2.64 8.64 -13.98
N ALA A 230 -2.99 7.35 -14.06
CA ALA A 230 -3.16 6.58 -15.29
C ALA A 230 -1.88 6.52 -16.16
N CYS A 231 -0.70 6.40 -15.52
CA CYS A 231 0.61 6.30 -16.15
C CYS A 231 1.09 4.85 -16.35
N THR A 232 0.36 3.86 -15.84
CA THR A 232 0.64 2.43 -16.00
C THR A 232 -0.66 1.64 -15.94
N GLY A 233 -0.69 0.44 -16.51
CA GLY A 233 -1.83 -0.48 -16.41
C GLY A 233 -2.04 -0.97 -14.98
N PHE A 234 -0.95 -1.45 -14.36
CA PHE A 234 -0.88 -1.92 -12.99
C PHE A 234 0.55 -1.81 -12.45
N GLY A 235 0.74 -2.11 -11.18
CA GLY A 235 2.05 -2.09 -10.54
C GLY A 235 2.22 -3.20 -9.50
N LEU A 236 3.49 -3.44 -9.13
CA LEU A 236 3.87 -4.42 -8.12
C LEU A 236 4.39 -3.71 -6.87
N GLY A 237 3.77 -3.99 -5.73
CA GLY A 237 4.17 -3.44 -4.44
C GLY A 237 4.72 -4.48 -3.48
N THR A 238 5.39 -4.01 -2.42
CA THR A 238 5.79 -4.82 -1.26
C THR A 238 5.29 -4.15 0.02
N ASP A 239 4.91 -4.92 1.04
CA ASP A 239 4.23 -4.43 2.24
C ASP A 239 4.76 -5.14 3.49
N ILE A 240 5.46 -4.41 4.37
CA ILE A 240 5.93 -4.86 5.68
C ILE A 240 5.21 -4.18 6.85
N GLY A 241 4.57 -3.05 6.59
CA GLY A 241 3.87 -2.26 7.61
C GLY A 241 2.77 -1.39 7.02
N GLY A 242 2.27 -1.73 5.81
CA GLY A 242 1.29 -0.97 5.06
C GLY A 242 1.79 -0.48 3.70
N SER A 243 2.99 -0.88 3.26
CA SER A 243 3.66 -0.26 2.11
C SER A 243 3.03 -0.50 0.72
N ILE A 244 2.02 -1.36 0.58
CA ILE A 244 1.08 -1.41 -0.55
C ILE A 244 -0.15 -0.57 -0.21
N ARG A 245 -0.72 -0.77 0.98
CA ARG A 245 -2.05 -0.30 1.37
C ARG A 245 -2.09 1.19 1.74
N VAL A 246 -1.05 1.71 2.40
CA VAL A 246 -0.93 3.17 2.69
C VAL A 246 -0.92 3.98 1.39
N PRO A 247 -0.03 3.70 0.42
CA PRO A 247 -0.06 4.45 -0.82
C PRO A 247 -1.31 4.19 -1.66
N ALA A 248 -1.84 2.97 -1.68
CA ALA A 248 -3.11 2.69 -2.35
C ALA A 248 -4.26 3.53 -1.77
N PHE A 249 -4.32 3.66 -0.44
CA PHE A 249 -5.28 4.54 0.24
C PHE A 249 -5.08 6.01 -0.13
N ASN A 250 -3.85 6.53 -0.01
CA ASN A 250 -3.57 7.95 -0.25
C ASN A 250 -3.83 8.37 -1.70
N CYS A 251 -3.63 7.47 -2.65
CA CYS A 251 -3.79 7.72 -4.08
C CYS A 251 -5.09 7.12 -4.67
N GLY A 252 -6.02 6.62 -3.83
CA GLY A 252 -7.36 6.20 -4.23
C GLY A 252 -7.40 5.03 -5.21
N ILE A 253 -6.50 4.06 -5.06
CA ILE A 253 -6.44 2.85 -5.88
C ILE A 253 -6.62 1.59 -5.04
N PHE A 254 -6.74 0.45 -5.70
CA PHE A 254 -6.72 -0.86 -5.05
C PHE A 254 -5.28 -1.32 -4.82
N GLY A 255 -5.05 -2.00 -3.69
CA GLY A 255 -3.78 -2.63 -3.38
C GLY A 255 -3.97 -3.83 -2.47
N HIS A 256 -3.49 -4.98 -2.90
CA HIS A 256 -3.63 -6.23 -2.14
C HIS A 256 -2.29 -6.67 -1.55
N LYS A 257 -2.23 -6.69 -0.21
CA LYS A 257 -1.18 -7.36 0.53
C LYS A 257 -1.58 -8.82 0.68
N SER A 258 -0.91 -9.71 -0.05
CA SER A 258 -1.19 -11.14 0.03
C SER A 258 -0.89 -11.73 1.42
N SER A 259 -1.37 -12.93 1.67
CA SER A 259 -0.86 -13.78 2.74
C SER A 259 0.66 -13.95 2.59
N PRO A 260 1.43 -14.08 3.70
CA PRO A 260 2.87 -14.31 3.61
C PRO A 260 3.21 -15.55 2.77
N ASN A 261 4.31 -15.49 2.03
CA ASN A 261 4.82 -16.57 1.18
C ASN A 261 3.93 -16.99 0.00
N VAL A 262 2.85 -16.24 -0.29
CA VAL A 262 2.04 -16.44 -1.49
C VAL A 262 2.81 -15.97 -2.73
N VAL A 263 3.48 -14.81 -2.63
CA VAL A 263 4.34 -14.28 -3.69
C VAL A 263 5.79 -14.44 -3.27
N ASN A 264 6.61 -15.01 -4.16
CA ASN A 264 8.04 -15.17 -3.91
C ASN A 264 8.75 -13.81 -3.90
N MET A 265 9.49 -13.53 -2.83
CA MET A 265 10.15 -12.25 -2.57
C MET A 265 11.58 -12.15 -3.13
N ARG A 266 12.10 -13.16 -3.86
CA ARG A 266 13.45 -13.13 -4.43
C ARG A 266 13.63 -11.90 -5.32
N GLY A 267 14.68 -11.13 -5.04
CA GLY A 267 15.01 -9.91 -5.77
C GLY A 267 14.25 -8.64 -5.32
N CYS A 268 13.37 -8.75 -4.30
CA CYS A 268 12.70 -7.59 -3.70
C CYS A 268 13.50 -7.13 -2.47
N THR A 269 14.06 -5.92 -2.49
CA THR A 269 14.83 -5.35 -1.35
C THR A 269 15.90 -6.33 -0.80
N PHE A 270 16.69 -6.93 -1.71
CA PHE A 270 17.72 -7.94 -1.43
C PHE A 270 17.23 -9.23 -0.75
N ARG A 271 15.96 -9.55 -0.82
CA ARG A 271 15.43 -10.81 -0.30
C ARG A 271 15.75 -11.98 -1.21
N THR A 272 15.95 -13.14 -0.59
CA THR A 272 16.28 -14.40 -1.27
C THR A 272 15.06 -15.19 -1.70
N GLY A 273 13.89 -14.89 -1.12
CA GLY A 273 12.65 -15.65 -1.30
C GLY A 273 12.56 -16.92 -0.46
N LYS A 274 13.50 -17.10 0.48
CA LYS A 274 13.56 -18.23 1.42
C LYS A 274 13.31 -17.81 2.87
N GLU A 275 12.94 -16.54 3.09
CA GLU A 275 12.71 -16.01 4.42
C GLU A 275 11.46 -16.64 5.05
N GLU A 276 11.68 -17.41 6.10
CA GLU A 276 10.62 -17.92 6.94
C GLU A 276 10.20 -16.85 7.98
N ASN A 277 8.98 -16.89 8.43
CA ASN A 277 8.47 -16.01 9.49
C ASN A 277 8.54 -14.49 9.24
N THR A 278 8.71 -14.05 8.00
CA THR A 278 8.67 -12.62 7.64
C THR A 278 7.27 -12.02 7.76
N MET A 279 7.21 -10.71 8.03
CA MET A 279 5.99 -9.90 7.94
C MET A 279 5.77 -9.34 6.53
N VAL A 280 6.74 -9.46 5.64
CA VAL A 280 6.68 -8.90 4.29
C VAL A 280 5.80 -9.75 3.39
N ALA A 281 5.03 -9.08 2.56
CA ALA A 281 4.34 -9.68 1.43
C ALA A 281 4.49 -8.78 0.20
N ALA A 282 4.44 -9.35 -1.00
CA ALA A 282 4.28 -8.62 -2.23
C ALA A 282 2.85 -8.79 -2.74
N GLY A 283 2.44 -7.91 -3.65
CA GLY A 283 1.13 -8.04 -4.27
C GLY A 283 0.83 -6.98 -5.31
N PRO A 284 -0.33 -7.12 -5.99
CA PRO A 284 -0.77 -6.24 -7.05
C PRO A 284 -1.31 -4.90 -6.53
N MET A 285 -1.10 -3.86 -7.34
CA MET A 285 -1.72 -2.55 -7.20
C MET A 285 -2.35 -2.15 -8.54
N SER A 286 -3.62 -1.73 -8.54
CA SER A 286 -4.35 -1.35 -9.76
C SER A 286 -5.45 -0.32 -9.48
N ARG A 287 -5.94 0.33 -10.54
CA ARG A 287 -7.13 1.19 -10.50
C ARG A 287 -8.43 0.41 -10.32
N TYR A 288 -8.42 -0.88 -10.69
CA TYR A 288 -9.62 -1.72 -10.73
C TYR A 288 -9.45 -2.99 -9.90
N ALA A 289 -10.48 -3.35 -9.13
CA ALA A 289 -10.47 -4.57 -8.33
C ALA A 289 -10.36 -5.83 -9.20
N SER A 290 -10.96 -5.81 -10.39
CA SER A 290 -10.94 -6.91 -11.35
C SER A 290 -9.55 -7.31 -11.85
N ASP A 291 -8.55 -6.42 -11.75
CA ASP A 291 -7.17 -6.71 -12.12
C ASP A 291 -6.41 -7.49 -11.04
N LEU A 292 -6.80 -7.34 -9.75
CA LEU A 292 -6.03 -7.86 -8.63
C LEU A 292 -5.92 -9.39 -8.63
N LEU A 293 -7.03 -10.09 -8.84
CA LEU A 293 -7.06 -11.57 -8.83
C LEU A 293 -6.23 -12.17 -9.98
N PRO A 294 -6.38 -11.73 -11.25
CA PRO A 294 -5.55 -12.23 -12.35
C PRO A 294 -4.05 -11.96 -12.14
N ILE A 295 -3.66 -10.79 -11.62
CA ILE A 295 -2.26 -10.48 -11.33
C ILE A 295 -1.76 -11.38 -10.19
N LEU A 296 -2.52 -11.55 -9.11
CA LEU A 296 -2.14 -12.44 -8.02
C LEU A 296 -1.97 -13.89 -8.47
N LYS A 297 -2.81 -14.38 -9.38
CA LYS A 297 -2.67 -15.73 -9.97
C LYS A 297 -1.33 -15.93 -10.67
N VAL A 298 -0.87 -14.93 -11.43
CA VAL A 298 0.45 -14.97 -12.08
C VAL A 298 1.56 -14.97 -11.03
N LEU A 299 1.49 -14.08 -10.04
CA LEU A 299 2.52 -13.94 -9.00
C LEU A 299 2.63 -15.15 -8.07
N ALA A 300 1.51 -15.79 -7.77
CA ALA A 300 1.43 -16.96 -6.88
C ALA A 300 1.88 -18.26 -7.57
N GLY A 301 1.69 -18.34 -8.89
CA GLY A 301 1.93 -19.55 -9.67
C GLY A 301 0.89 -20.66 -9.44
N PRO A 302 0.87 -21.72 -10.27
CA PRO A 302 -0.21 -22.71 -10.31
C PRO A 302 -0.45 -23.41 -8.96
N LYS A 303 0.60 -23.89 -8.31
CA LYS A 303 0.49 -24.64 -7.04
C LYS A 303 -0.14 -23.78 -5.92
N MET A 304 0.27 -22.52 -5.81
CA MET A 304 -0.28 -21.62 -4.79
C MET A 304 -1.70 -21.19 -5.15
N CYS A 305 -2.04 -21.03 -6.43
CA CYS A 305 -3.41 -20.79 -6.89
C CYS A 305 -4.37 -21.90 -6.46
N GLU A 306 -3.96 -23.15 -6.55
CA GLU A 306 -4.74 -24.30 -6.04
C GLU A 306 -4.89 -24.24 -4.53
N THR A 307 -3.80 -24.01 -3.80
CA THR A 307 -3.81 -23.92 -2.34
C THR A 307 -4.75 -22.82 -1.83
N LEU A 308 -4.73 -21.64 -2.47
CA LEU A 308 -5.57 -20.49 -2.15
C LEU A 308 -6.98 -20.59 -2.76
N LYS A 309 -7.22 -21.60 -3.59
CA LYS A 309 -8.49 -21.78 -4.32
C LYS A 309 -8.87 -20.53 -5.14
N LEU A 310 -7.90 -19.88 -5.78
CA LEU A 310 -8.11 -18.63 -6.49
C LEU A 310 -9.00 -18.75 -7.74
N SER A 311 -9.29 -19.96 -8.20
CA SER A 311 -10.19 -20.22 -9.32
C SER A 311 -11.61 -20.55 -8.89
N GLU A 312 -11.85 -20.72 -7.58
CA GLU A 312 -13.19 -20.96 -7.05
C GLU A 312 -13.93 -19.64 -6.85
N SER A 313 -15.19 -19.57 -7.29
CA SER A 313 -16.05 -18.42 -7.00
C SER A 313 -16.35 -18.30 -5.50
N VAL A 314 -16.48 -17.08 -5.03
CA VAL A 314 -16.82 -16.77 -3.64
C VAL A 314 -18.29 -16.34 -3.56
N ASP A 315 -19.09 -17.09 -2.81
CA ASP A 315 -20.46 -16.69 -2.48
C ASP A 315 -20.44 -15.70 -1.30
N LEU A 316 -20.54 -14.42 -1.60
CA LEU A 316 -20.49 -13.35 -0.61
C LEU A 316 -21.61 -13.43 0.44
N LYS A 317 -22.74 -14.10 0.12
CA LYS A 317 -23.87 -14.26 1.05
C LYS A 317 -23.60 -15.28 2.15
N LYS A 318 -22.61 -16.15 1.95
CA LYS A 318 -22.21 -17.18 2.92
C LYS A 318 -21.09 -16.72 3.84
N LEU A 319 -20.50 -15.53 3.61
CA LEU A 319 -19.44 -14.98 4.45
C LEU A 319 -20.05 -14.27 5.66
N ARG A 320 -19.35 -14.36 6.80
CA ARG A 320 -19.64 -13.58 8.01
C ARG A 320 -18.84 -12.29 7.99
N TYR A 321 -19.47 -11.18 8.30
CA TYR A 321 -18.84 -9.87 8.23
C TYR A 321 -18.72 -9.21 9.60
N PHE A 322 -17.53 -8.62 9.84
CA PHE A 322 -17.17 -7.95 11.07
C PHE A 322 -16.60 -6.57 10.78
N TYR A 323 -16.62 -5.68 11.78
CA TYR A 323 -15.93 -4.40 11.72
C TYR A 323 -15.36 -4.01 13.07
N ILE A 324 -14.24 -3.27 13.05
CA ILE A 324 -13.61 -2.67 14.23
C ILE A 324 -13.53 -1.16 14.00
N PRO A 325 -14.10 -0.34 14.93
CA PRO A 325 -14.24 1.11 14.71
C PRO A 325 -12.95 1.91 14.94
N SER A 326 -11.96 1.36 15.64
CA SER A 326 -10.69 2.02 15.93
C SER A 326 -9.62 1.02 16.36
N ASN A 327 -8.34 1.37 16.19
CA ASN A 327 -7.22 0.61 16.74
C ASN A 327 -6.96 0.88 18.22
N ASN A 328 -7.74 1.75 18.85
CA ASN A 328 -7.65 2.14 20.26
C ASN A 328 -6.29 2.70 20.72
N MET A 329 -5.40 3.05 19.81
CA MET A 329 -4.11 3.66 20.15
C MET A 329 -4.27 5.14 20.48
N LYS A 330 -3.79 5.53 21.67
CA LYS A 330 -3.85 6.93 22.14
C LYS A 330 -2.93 7.88 21.35
N GLN A 331 -1.94 7.34 20.65
CA GLN A 331 -1.01 8.09 19.80
C GLN A 331 -1.56 8.33 18.39
N CYS A 332 -2.62 7.64 17.99
CA CYS A 332 -3.30 7.85 16.71
C CYS A 332 -4.35 8.94 16.82
N ASN A 333 -4.62 9.56 15.69
CA ASN A 333 -5.75 10.46 15.57
C ASN A 333 -7.08 9.72 15.73
N PRO A 334 -8.14 10.36 16.24
CA PRO A 334 -9.48 9.80 16.15
C PRO A 334 -9.91 9.70 14.69
N VAL A 335 -10.62 8.62 14.36
CA VAL A 335 -11.17 8.42 13.00
C VAL A 335 -12.14 9.56 12.69
N ASN A 336 -11.94 10.25 11.56
CA ASN A 336 -12.76 11.37 11.16
C ASN A 336 -14.19 10.94 10.76
N ARG A 337 -15.11 11.91 10.72
CA ARG A 337 -16.54 11.66 10.48
C ARG A 337 -16.82 11.05 9.11
N GLU A 338 -16.11 11.47 8.07
CA GLU A 338 -16.32 10.96 6.71
C GLU A 338 -15.91 9.49 6.59
N THR A 339 -14.77 9.12 7.16
CA THR A 339 -14.30 7.73 7.23
C THR A 339 -15.26 6.85 8.04
N GLN A 340 -15.80 7.36 9.18
CA GLN A 340 -16.83 6.65 9.95
C GLN A 340 -18.12 6.47 9.14
N MET A 341 -18.54 7.49 8.38
CA MET A 341 -19.72 7.42 7.52
C MET A 341 -19.56 6.37 6.42
N ARG A 342 -18.36 6.25 5.82
CA ARG A 342 -18.09 5.19 4.82
C ARG A 342 -18.19 3.80 5.44
N MET A 343 -17.66 3.60 6.64
CA MET A 343 -17.83 2.32 7.38
C MET A 343 -19.30 2.02 7.65
N TYR A 344 -20.09 3.01 8.04
CA TYR A 344 -21.53 2.84 8.20
C TYR A 344 -22.22 2.42 6.89
N GLN A 345 -21.88 3.04 5.76
CA GLN A 345 -22.44 2.71 4.43
C GLN A 345 -22.07 1.28 4.01
N ILE A 346 -20.82 0.83 4.24
CA ILE A 346 -20.36 -0.54 4.00
C ILE A 346 -21.22 -1.53 4.81
N ARG A 347 -21.37 -1.29 6.10
CA ARG A 347 -22.17 -2.16 6.98
C ARG A 347 -23.61 -2.29 6.50
N ARG A 348 -24.23 -1.19 6.10
CA ARG A 348 -25.60 -1.17 5.54
C ARG A 348 -25.69 -1.95 4.23
N HIS A 349 -24.66 -1.80 3.36
CA HIS A 349 -24.60 -2.52 2.09
C HIS A 349 -24.54 -4.04 2.31
N PHE A 350 -23.59 -4.51 3.14
CA PHE A 350 -23.42 -5.94 3.41
C PHE A 350 -24.59 -6.54 4.19
N GLN A 351 -25.20 -5.80 5.11
CA GLN A 351 -26.45 -6.21 5.76
C GLN A 351 -27.58 -6.42 4.74
N LYS A 352 -27.70 -5.54 3.75
CA LYS A 352 -28.68 -5.70 2.67
C LYS A 352 -28.36 -6.90 1.75
N LEU A 353 -27.06 -7.13 1.48
CA LEU A 353 -26.61 -8.19 0.61
C LEU A 353 -26.84 -9.59 1.21
N THR A 354 -26.54 -9.74 2.50
CA THR A 354 -26.56 -11.03 3.21
C THR A 354 -27.85 -11.29 3.98
N GLY A 355 -28.58 -10.24 4.34
CA GLY A 355 -29.67 -10.33 5.33
C GLY A 355 -29.20 -10.32 6.79
N GLU A 356 -27.87 -10.41 7.03
CA GLU A 356 -27.26 -10.49 8.37
C GLU A 356 -26.55 -9.18 8.73
N GLU A 357 -26.53 -8.85 10.01
CA GLU A 357 -25.82 -7.66 10.50
C GLU A 357 -24.29 -7.85 10.41
N VAL A 358 -23.57 -6.81 9.97
CA VAL A 358 -22.11 -6.71 10.11
C VAL A 358 -21.78 -6.49 11.59
N LYS A 359 -21.20 -7.50 12.25
CA LYS A 359 -21.02 -7.55 13.70
C LYS A 359 -19.86 -6.67 14.16
N LEU A 360 -20.05 -5.95 15.27
CA LEU A 360 -18.96 -5.27 15.96
C LEU A 360 -18.00 -6.32 16.54
N ALA A 361 -16.70 -6.11 16.31
CA ALA A 361 -15.66 -6.95 16.86
C ALA A 361 -14.63 -6.11 17.64
N GLU A 362 -13.95 -6.76 18.56
CA GLU A 362 -12.84 -6.20 19.34
C GLU A 362 -11.68 -7.18 19.31
N LEU A 363 -10.47 -6.67 19.15
CA LEU A 363 -9.23 -7.46 19.24
C LEU A 363 -8.46 -7.00 20.48
N PRO A 364 -8.02 -7.95 21.33
CA PRO A 364 -7.21 -7.62 22.49
C PRO A 364 -5.85 -7.05 22.09
N LYS A 365 -5.31 -6.13 22.89
CA LYS A 365 -3.95 -5.56 22.70
C LYS A 365 -3.72 -4.77 21.42
N LEU A 366 -4.76 -4.43 20.68
CA LEU A 366 -4.66 -3.66 19.44
C LEU A 366 -4.00 -2.29 19.68
N GLU A 367 -4.17 -1.71 20.86
CA GLU A 367 -3.51 -0.49 21.32
C GLU A 367 -1.98 -0.58 21.44
N LEU A 368 -1.42 -1.79 21.39
CA LEU A 368 0.03 -2.03 21.41
C LEU A 368 0.66 -2.18 20.01
N THR A 369 -0.11 -2.01 18.94
CA THR A 369 0.35 -2.28 17.56
C THR A 369 1.69 -1.60 17.24
N GLY A 370 1.88 -0.34 17.59
CA GLY A 370 3.14 0.37 17.34
C GLY A 370 4.35 -0.30 18.03
N LYS A 371 4.19 -0.77 19.27
CA LYS A 371 5.23 -1.52 20.00
C LYS A 371 5.45 -2.91 19.40
N MET A 372 4.36 -3.60 19.03
CA MET A 372 4.46 -4.89 18.34
C MET A 372 5.24 -4.75 17.04
N TRP A 373 4.90 -3.76 16.19
CA TRP A 373 5.59 -3.55 14.92
C TRP A 373 7.09 -3.26 15.14
N ARG A 374 7.42 -2.37 16.07
CA ARG A 374 8.81 -2.04 16.40
C ARG A 374 9.60 -3.27 16.86
N TYR A 375 9.01 -4.13 17.70
CA TYR A 375 9.64 -5.39 18.11
C TYR A 375 9.83 -6.36 16.93
N TRP A 376 8.76 -6.62 16.16
CA TRP A 376 8.82 -7.59 15.06
C TRP A 376 9.73 -7.15 13.93
N MET A 377 9.91 -5.83 13.70
CA MET A 377 10.91 -5.31 12.78
C MET A 377 12.34 -5.70 13.16
N THR A 378 12.64 -5.88 14.45
CA THR A 378 13.96 -6.37 14.89
C THR A 378 14.14 -7.88 14.69
N GLN A 379 13.08 -8.61 14.37
CA GLN A 379 13.09 -10.04 14.09
C GLN A 379 13.14 -10.36 12.59
N GLU A 380 13.02 -9.31 11.73
CA GLU A 380 13.17 -9.49 10.29
C GLU A 380 14.61 -9.85 9.93
N PRO A 381 14.82 -10.76 8.95
CA PRO A 381 16.18 -11.20 8.58
C PRO A 381 17.03 -10.11 7.90
N ALA A 382 16.41 -9.02 7.45
CA ALA A 382 17.10 -7.91 6.80
C ALA A 382 17.59 -6.85 7.82
N ASP A 383 18.89 -6.56 7.83
CA ASP A 383 19.44 -5.44 8.59
C ASP A 383 19.25 -4.13 7.81
N PHE A 384 18.12 -3.47 8.08
CA PHE A 384 17.77 -2.22 7.39
C PHE A 384 18.75 -1.07 7.65
N ASN A 385 19.46 -1.06 8.78
CA ASN A 385 20.43 0.00 9.07
C ASN A 385 21.70 -0.17 8.26
N LYS A 386 22.20 -1.41 8.12
CA LYS A 386 23.29 -1.72 7.19
C LYS A 386 22.91 -1.51 5.74
N LEU A 387 21.66 -1.86 5.37
CA LEU A 387 21.17 -1.56 4.02
C LEU A 387 21.15 -0.05 3.75
N LEU A 388 20.69 0.77 4.71
CA LEU A 388 20.70 2.23 4.60
C LEU A 388 22.13 2.77 4.42
N GLY A 389 23.10 2.25 5.17
CA GLY A 389 24.51 2.58 5.04
C GLY A 389 25.23 1.94 3.84
N ASN A 390 24.50 1.27 2.94
CA ASN A 390 25.07 0.48 1.84
C ASN A 390 26.17 -0.49 2.31
N GLY A 391 25.89 -1.21 3.41
CA GLY A 391 26.80 -2.14 4.06
C GLY A 391 27.64 -1.56 5.21
N LEU A 392 27.62 -0.26 5.42
CA LEU A 392 28.33 0.42 6.50
C LEU A 392 27.40 0.72 7.68
N ASP A 393 27.98 0.75 8.87
CA ASP A 393 27.28 1.21 10.08
C ASP A 393 27.22 2.73 10.11
N LEU A 394 26.03 3.30 10.25
CA LEU A 394 25.77 4.72 10.33
C LEU A 394 25.56 5.17 11.77
N ASN A 395 26.21 6.29 12.15
CA ASN A 395 25.95 6.94 13.44
C ASN A 395 24.81 7.95 13.28
N PRO A 396 23.65 7.77 13.93
CA PRO A 396 22.49 8.64 13.76
C PRO A 396 22.73 10.09 14.17
N PHE A 397 23.58 10.35 15.18
CA PHE A 397 23.89 11.71 15.62
C PHE A 397 24.81 12.45 14.65
N VAL A 398 25.75 11.72 14.04
CA VAL A 398 26.62 12.27 12.98
C VAL A 398 25.78 12.63 11.76
N GLU A 399 24.87 11.75 11.34
CA GLU A 399 23.99 12.04 10.20
C GLU A 399 22.99 13.16 10.50
N LEU A 400 22.48 13.26 11.73
CA LEU A 400 21.65 14.39 12.16
C LEU A 400 22.43 15.71 12.11
N PHE A 401 23.68 15.74 12.58
CA PHE A 401 24.52 16.93 12.49
C PHE A 401 24.81 17.31 11.04
N LYS A 402 25.21 16.35 10.20
CA LYS A 402 25.39 16.58 8.76
C LYS A 402 24.10 17.13 8.12
N LYS A 403 22.92 16.63 8.52
CA LYS A 403 21.64 17.11 8.01
C LYS A 403 21.39 18.57 8.36
N LEU A 404 21.70 18.97 9.59
CA LEU A 404 21.55 20.37 10.03
C LEU A 404 22.43 21.35 9.25
N ILE A 405 23.61 20.91 8.80
CA ILE A 405 24.53 21.72 7.99
C ILE A 405 24.39 21.46 6.47
N GLY A 406 23.36 20.73 6.05
CA GLY A 406 23.07 20.48 4.63
C GLY A 406 23.98 19.47 3.92
N GLN A 407 24.73 18.63 4.66
CA GLN A 407 25.73 17.69 4.13
C GLN A 407 25.36 16.21 4.24
N SER A 408 24.15 15.87 4.70
CA SER A 408 23.71 14.48 4.79
C SER A 408 23.10 13.99 3.48
N ASP A 409 23.49 12.79 3.06
CA ASP A 409 22.94 12.07 1.92
C ASP A 409 21.58 11.40 2.22
N TYR A 410 21.04 11.59 3.43
CA TYR A 410 19.83 10.95 3.92
C TYR A 410 18.72 11.96 4.21
N THR A 411 17.46 11.53 4.07
CA THR A 411 16.30 12.30 4.54
C THR A 411 16.21 12.30 6.08
N MET A 412 15.45 13.25 6.64
CA MET A 412 15.13 13.23 8.08
C MET A 412 14.41 11.95 8.48
N ALA A 413 13.61 11.37 7.59
CA ALA A 413 12.91 10.11 7.79
C ALA A 413 13.87 8.92 7.99
N ALA A 414 14.91 8.83 7.16
CA ALA A 414 15.96 7.84 7.29
C ALA A 414 16.76 8.01 8.60
N ILE A 415 17.12 9.25 8.95
CA ILE A 415 17.81 9.56 10.20
C ILE A 415 16.94 9.23 11.43
N TYR A 416 15.64 9.55 11.38
CA TYR A 416 14.68 9.13 12.42
C TYR A 416 14.67 7.61 12.60
N SER A 417 14.70 6.86 11.49
CA SER A 417 14.77 5.39 11.52
C SER A 417 16.06 4.85 12.16
N LEU A 418 17.21 5.53 11.95
CA LEU A 418 18.46 5.22 12.64
C LEU A 418 18.37 5.51 14.15
N ILE A 419 17.80 6.64 14.52
CA ILE A 419 17.58 7.00 15.94
C ILE A 419 16.67 5.97 16.62
N ASP A 420 15.55 5.56 15.98
CA ASP A 420 14.64 4.56 16.54
C ASP A 420 15.35 3.23 16.84
N SER A 421 16.34 2.86 16.02
CA SER A 421 17.09 1.60 16.20
C SER A 421 17.96 1.55 17.46
N ILE A 422 18.39 2.71 17.96
CA ILE A 422 19.20 2.81 19.19
C ILE A 422 18.38 3.06 20.44
N LEU A 423 17.06 3.31 20.31
CA LEU A 423 16.16 3.44 21.46
C LEU A 423 16.01 2.09 22.20
N PRO A 424 15.64 2.12 23.50
CA PRO A 424 15.42 0.89 24.27
C PRO A 424 14.50 -0.09 23.55
N LYS A 425 14.91 -1.35 23.51
CA LYS A 425 14.12 -2.42 22.89
C LYS A 425 12.83 -2.68 23.69
N GLU A 426 11.79 -3.08 22.98
CA GLU A 426 10.52 -3.47 23.60
C GLU A 426 10.72 -4.77 24.43
N LYS A 427 9.90 -4.92 25.49
CA LYS A 427 9.94 -6.11 26.35
C LYS A 427 9.40 -7.31 25.59
N GLU A 428 10.28 -8.20 25.13
CA GLU A 428 9.99 -9.35 24.29
C GLU A 428 8.78 -10.17 24.78
N ARG A 429 8.81 -10.62 26.05
CA ARG A 429 7.74 -11.45 26.59
C ARG A 429 6.38 -10.78 26.48
N LEU A 430 6.28 -9.49 26.86
CA LEU A 430 5.03 -8.73 26.78
C LEU A 430 4.50 -8.62 25.36
N ILE A 431 5.40 -8.37 24.39
CA ILE A 431 5.01 -8.20 22.99
C ILE A 431 4.62 -9.52 22.35
N ARG A 432 5.36 -10.60 22.62
CA ARG A 432 5.00 -11.93 22.12
C ARG A 432 3.64 -12.38 22.64
N GLU A 433 3.40 -12.27 23.96
CA GLU A 433 2.11 -12.59 24.59
C GLU A 433 0.97 -11.74 23.98
N ALA A 434 1.19 -10.44 23.81
CA ALA A 434 0.19 -9.55 23.21
C ALA A 434 -0.10 -9.88 21.73
N THR A 435 0.94 -10.20 20.96
CA THR A 435 0.78 -10.62 19.55
C THR A 435 0.01 -11.93 19.44
N THR A 436 0.34 -12.91 20.28
CA THR A 436 -0.34 -14.22 20.30
C THR A 436 -1.82 -14.05 20.65
N GLN A 437 -2.15 -13.31 21.72
CA GLN A 437 -3.54 -13.04 22.09
C GLN A 437 -4.34 -12.36 20.98
N CYS A 438 -3.74 -11.35 20.31
CA CYS A 438 -4.40 -10.64 19.21
C CYS A 438 -4.59 -11.55 18.00
N LYS A 439 -3.61 -12.39 17.69
CA LYS A 439 -3.64 -13.32 16.56
C LYS A 439 -4.70 -14.41 16.77
N GLU A 440 -4.69 -15.08 17.90
CA GLU A 440 -5.67 -16.11 18.26
C GLU A 440 -7.10 -15.56 18.23
N ALA A 441 -7.32 -14.37 18.79
CA ALA A 441 -8.62 -13.72 18.76
C ALA A 441 -9.08 -13.37 17.33
N LEU A 442 -8.17 -12.95 16.44
CA LEU A 442 -8.48 -12.69 15.04
C LEU A 442 -8.80 -13.99 14.29
N GLU A 443 -8.01 -15.05 14.49
CA GLU A 443 -8.20 -16.36 13.88
C GLU A 443 -9.54 -16.98 14.30
N GLU A 444 -9.91 -16.90 15.59
CA GLU A 444 -11.20 -17.35 16.10
C GLU A 444 -12.37 -16.53 15.51
N LEU A 445 -12.22 -15.19 15.45
CA LEU A 445 -13.23 -14.30 14.89
C LEU A 445 -13.52 -14.62 13.42
N LEU A 446 -12.46 -14.75 12.62
CA LEU A 446 -12.57 -14.92 11.19
C LEU A 446 -12.85 -16.37 10.78
N GLY A 447 -12.27 -17.36 11.46
CA GLY A 447 -12.43 -18.76 11.08
C GLY A 447 -12.13 -19.00 9.61
N ASN A 448 -13.01 -19.77 8.94
CA ASN A 448 -12.87 -20.14 7.52
C ASN A 448 -13.73 -19.28 6.57
N ASP A 449 -14.58 -18.41 7.08
CA ASP A 449 -15.62 -17.68 6.32
C ASP A 449 -15.78 -16.21 6.76
N GLY A 450 -14.94 -15.73 7.68
CA GLY A 450 -15.02 -14.38 8.19
C GLY A 450 -14.26 -13.36 7.36
N VAL A 451 -14.84 -12.16 7.24
CA VAL A 451 -14.22 -10.98 6.65
C VAL A 451 -14.36 -9.79 7.61
N LEU A 452 -13.25 -9.10 7.84
CA LEU A 452 -13.18 -7.93 8.71
C LEU A 452 -13.02 -6.66 7.86
N PHE A 453 -13.89 -5.68 8.07
CA PHE A 453 -13.72 -4.30 7.62
C PHE A 453 -12.96 -3.50 8.68
N PHE A 454 -11.86 -2.91 8.28
CA PHE A 454 -11.02 -2.09 9.15
C PHE A 454 -10.67 -0.76 8.49
N HIS A 455 -10.66 0.32 9.26
CA HIS A 455 -10.26 1.61 8.71
C HIS A 455 -8.84 1.58 8.15
N SER A 456 -8.65 2.20 7.00
CA SER A 456 -7.31 2.33 6.39
C SER A 456 -6.48 3.36 7.16
N SER A 457 -7.08 4.50 7.46
CA SER A 457 -6.44 5.58 8.20
C SER A 457 -7.50 6.39 8.93
N PRO A 458 -7.18 7.05 10.04
CA PRO A 458 -8.11 7.95 10.70
C PRO A 458 -8.45 9.20 9.89
N ARG A 459 -7.65 9.53 8.87
CA ARG A 459 -7.76 10.73 8.02
C ARG A 459 -7.33 10.41 6.58
N THR A 460 -7.70 11.26 5.63
CA THR A 460 -7.22 11.22 4.24
C THR A 460 -5.75 11.63 4.11
N ALA A 461 -5.17 11.53 2.91
CA ALA A 461 -3.75 11.78 2.66
C ALA A 461 -3.26 13.07 3.33
N PRO A 462 -2.25 13.00 4.23
CA PRO A 462 -1.72 14.17 4.93
C PRO A 462 -0.85 15.02 4.01
N PHE A 463 -0.56 16.27 4.40
CA PHE A 463 0.49 17.05 3.77
C PHE A 463 1.86 16.37 3.90
N HIS A 464 2.75 16.67 2.96
CA HIS A 464 4.14 16.24 3.06
C HIS A 464 4.77 16.68 4.38
N TYR A 465 5.65 15.84 4.94
CA TYR A 465 6.30 15.97 6.25
C TYR A 465 5.40 15.76 7.47
N TYR A 466 4.07 15.72 7.32
CA TYR A 466 3.17 15.43 8.43
C TYR A 466 3.55 14.12 9.17
N PRO A 467 3.92 13.02 8.50
CA PRO A 467 4.33 11.78 9.15
C PRO A 467 5.55 11.89 10.07
N LEU A 468 6.41 12.91 9.92
CA LEU A 468 7.51 13.15 10.86
C LEU A 468 7.01 13.51 12.27
N VAL A 469 5.80 14.08 12.38
CA VAL A 469 5.17 14.49 13.64
C VAL A 469 4.14 13.46 14.11
N LYS A 470 3.43 12.82 13.17
CA LYS A 470 2.28 11.93 13.42
C LYS A 470 2.50 10.55 12.76
N LEU A 471 3.55 9.86 13.17
CA LEU A 471 3.92 8.58 12.57
C LEU A 471 2.92 7.46 12.90
N MET A 472 2.32 7.44 14.08
CA MET A 472 1.60 6.26 14.60
C MET A 472 0.32 5.89 13.83
N ASP A 473 -0.21 6.75 12.96
CA ASP A 473 -1.39 6.44 12.15
C ASP A 473 -1.15 5.25 11.20
N PHE A 474 0.12 4.91 10.85
CA PHE A 474 0.45 3.71 10.07
C PHE A 474 0.08 2.40 10.78
N SER A 475 -0.12 2.42 12.08
CA SER A 475 -0.51 1.25 12.88
C SER A 475 -1.84 0.63 12.45
N TYR A 476 -2.73 1.40 11.81
CA TYR A 476 -3.94 0.87 11.17
C TYR A 476 -3.64 -0.16 10.07
N PHE A 477 -2.47 -0.08 9.46
CA PHE A 477 -2.05 -1.01 8.41
C PHE A 477 -1.11 -2.10 8.94
N SER A 478 -0.13 -1.73 9.79
CA SER A 478 0.94 -2.63 10.22
C SER A 478 0.47 -3.81 11.05
N ILE A 479 -0.68 -3.71 11.71
CA ILE A 479 -1.26 -4.81 12.48
C ILE A 479 -1.45 -6.07 11.61
N PHE A 480 -1.88 -5.93 10.37
CA PHE A 480 -2.12 -7.08 9.47
C PHE A 480 -0.85 -7.68 8.88
N ASN A 481 0.29 -6.98 8.98
CA ASN A 481 1.61 -7.58 8.74
C ASN A 481 2.04 -8.42 9.95
N ILE A 482 1.91 -7.87 11.15
CA ILE A 482 2.23 -8.53 12.42
C ILE A 482 1.43 -9.84 12.57
N LEU A 483 0.13 -9.79 12.28
CA LEU A 483 -0.77 -10.94 12.37
C LEU A 483 -0.68 -11.89 11.16
N LYS A 484 0.08 -11.51 10.11
CA LYS A 484 0.34 -12.33 8.92
C LYS A 484 -0.91 -12.75 8.16
N VAL A 485 -1.88 -11.85 8.01
CA VAL A 485 -3.14 -12.09 7.30
C VAL A 485 -3.23 -11.25 6.02
N PRO A 486 -3.95 -11.71 4.97
CA PRO A 486 -4.15 -10.93 3.75
C PRO A 486 -5.03 -9.71 4.03
N ALA A 487 -4.76 -8.62 3.32
CA ALA A 487 -5.54 -7.39 3.42
C ALA A 487 -5.56 -6.64 2.09
N THR A 488 -6.76 -6.26 1.62
CA THR A 488 -6.95 -5.45 0.42
C THR A 488 -7.39 -4.04 0.80
N GLN A 489 -6.65 -3.04 0.34
CA GLN A 489 -7.08 -1.66 0.35
C GLN A 489 -8.07 -1.42 -0.78
N VAL A 490 -9.23 -0.84 -0.46
CA VAL A 490 -10.32 -0.54 -1.41
C VAL A 490 -10.65 0.94 -1.35
N PRO A 491 -10.61 1.69 -2.46
CA PRO A 491 -11.06 3.08 -2.53
C PRO A 491 -12.59 3.18 -2.50
N LEU A 492 -13.11 4.21 -1.83
CA LEU A 492 -14.54 4.44 -1.59
C LEU A 492 -14.98 5.86 -1.99
N GLY A 493 -14.44 6.37 -3.08
CA GLY A 493 -14.68 7.73 -3.54
C GLY A 493 -13.83 8.77 -2.79
N LEU A 494 -14.27 10.01 -2.82
CA LEU A 494 -13.52 11.16 -2.32
C LEU A 494 -14.21 11.82 -1.11
N ASP A 495 -13.41 12.49 -0.26
CA ASP A 495 -13.88 13.37 0.80
C ASP A 495 -14.34 14.75 0.23
N VAL A 496 -14.79 15.64 1.12
CA VAL A 496 -15.20 17.00 0.73
C VAL A 496 -14.07 17.83 0.13
N ASN A 497 -12.82 17.50 0.44
CA ASN A 497 -11.62 18.14 -0.11
C ASN A 497 -11.17 17.51 -1.43
N GLY A 498 -11.86 16.47 -1.91
CA GLY A 498 -11.51 15.72 -3.11
C GLY A 498 -10.28 14.84 -2.92
N LEU A 499 -10.07 14.30 -1.71
CA LEU A 499 -9.04 13.32 -1.39
C LEU A 499 -9.67 11.93 -1.21
N PRO A 500 -8.95 10.86 -1.58
CA PRO A 500 -9.48 9.50 -1.49
C PRO A 500 -9.86 9.07 -0.08
N LEU A 501 -11.00 8.38 0.03
CA LEU A 501 -11.44 7.61 1.19
C LEU A 501 -11.31 6.12 0.87
N GLY A 502 -11.23 5.27 1.90
CA GLY A 502 -11.11 3.83 1.67
C GLY A 502 -11.26 2.99 2.94
N VAL A 503 -11.22 1.68 2.72
CA VAL A 503 -11.31 0.66 3.77
C VAL A 503 -10.33 -0.48 3.49
N GLN A 504 -9.86 -1.15 4.53
CA GLN A 504 -9.17 -2.42 4.41
C GLN A 504 -10.16 -3.57 4.58
N VAL A 505 -10.12 -4.52 3.65
CA VAL A 505 -10.83 -5.81 3.69
C VAL A 505 -9.81 -6.86 4.11
N VAL A 506 -10.06 -7.53 5.23
CA VAL A 506 -9.13 -8.47 5.86
C VAL A 506 -9.81 -9.83 5.98
N ALA A 507 -9.11 -10.90 5.66
CA ALA A 507 -9.56 -12.28 5.87
C ALA A 507 -8.52 -13.07 6.66
N ASN A 508 -8.85 -14.28 7.07
CA ASN A 508 -7.88 -15.15 7.73
C ASN A 508 -6.73 -15.52 6.78
N ASN A 509 -5.59 -15.91 7.34
CA ASN A 509 -4.43 -16.32 6.56
C ASN A 509 -4.81 -17.37 5.50
N MET A 510 -4.27 -17.24 4.28
CA MET A 510 -4.56 -18.07 3.10
C MET A 510 -6.01 -17.95 2.56
N ASN A 511 -6.77 -16.94 2.98
CA ASN A 511 -8.11 -16.61 2.44
C ASN A 511 -8.09 -15.32 1.59
N ASP A 512 -7.02 -15.09 0.83
CA ASP A 512 -6.84 -13.96 -0.07
C ASP A 512 -8.03 -13.75 -1.01
N ARG A 513 -8.62 -14.85 -1.52
CA ARG A 513 -9.77 -14.82 -2.42
C ARG A 513 -10.99 -14.07 -1.84
N PHE A 514 -11.19 -14.12 -0.51
CA PHE A 514 -12.30 -13.39 0.12
C PHE A 514 -12.06 -11.88 0.10
N CYS A 515 -10.82 -11.47 0.38
CA CYS A 515 -10.43 -10.05 0.29
C CYS A 515 -10.67 -9.50 -1.12
N LEU A 516 -10.30 -10.26 -2.15
CA LEU A 516 -10.42 -9.87 -3.55
C LEU A 516 -11.88 -9.83 -4.02
N ALA A 517 -12.68 -10.86 -3.71
CA ALA A 517 -14.10 -10.91 -4.07
C ALA A 517 -14.91 -9.78 -3.39
N VAL A 518 -14.62 -9.49 -2.11
CA VAL A 518 -15.24 -8.37 -1.39
C VAL A 518 -14.78 -7.02 -1.94
N ALA A 519 -13.54 -6.91 -2.42
CA ALA A 519 -13.05 -5.67 -3.06
C ALA A 519 -13.80 -5.39 -4.37
N GLU A 520 -14.07 -6.40 -5.20
CA GLU A 520 -14.89 -6.27 -6.43
C GLU A 520 -16.33 -5.84 -6.10
N GLU A 521 -16.93 -6.41 -5.06
CA GLU A 521 -18.27 -6.00 -4.62
C GLU A 521 -18.30 -4.56 -4.12
N LEU A 522 -17.28 -4.13 -3.38
CA LEU A 522 -17.18 -2.74 -2.92
C LEU A 522 -16.96 -1.78 -4.09
N GLU A 523 -16.16 -2.14 -5.10
CA GLU A 523 -16.01 -1.34 -6.32
C GLU A 523 -17.37 -1.19 -7.02
N ARG A 524 -18.09 -2.27 -7.21
CA ARG A 524 -19.43 -2.27 -7.83
C ARG A 524 -20.43 -1.39 -7.07
N ALA A 525 -20.35 -1.38 -5.73
CA ALA A 525 -21.31 -0.66 -4.87
C ALA A 525 -20.95 0.83 -4.67
N PHE A 526 -19.67 1.19 -4.70
CA PHE A 526 -19.17 2.53 -4.31
C PHE A 526 -18.35 3.22 -5.40
N GLY A 527 -18.12 2.60 -6.57
CA GLY A 527 -17.54 3.21 -7.77
C GLY A 527 -16.01 3.18 -7.86
N GLY A 528 -15.29 2.68 -6.84
CA GLY A 528 -13.85 2.45 -6.90
C GLY A 528 -12.99 3.70 -7.12
N TRP A 529 -12.03 3.60 -8.06
CA TRP A 529 -11.12 4.68 -8.40
C TRP A 529 -11.84 5.84 -9.10
N VAL A 530 -11.54 7.05 -8.66
CA VAL A 530 -12.00 8.31 -9.29
C VAL A 530 -10.77 9.00 -9.88
N PRO A 531 -10.72 9.32 -11.18
CA PRO A 531 -9.56 10.00 -11.76
C PRO A 531 -9.22 11.30 -11.01
N PRO A 532 -7.93 11.52 -10.63
CA PRO A 532 -7.54 12.71 -9.88
C PRO A 532 -7.73 14.02 -10.67
N TYR A 533 -7.79 13.93 -11.99
CA TYR A 533 -7.99 15.03 -12.94
C TYR A 533 -9.45 15.20 -13.38
N ALA A 534 -10.39 14.39 -12.91
CA ALA A 534 -11.81 14.57 -13.20
C ALA A 534 -12.30 15.90 -12.62
N GLU A 535 -13.06 16.67 -13.41
CA GLU A 535 -13.81 17.83 -12.93
C GLU A 535 -14.91 17.34 -11.97
N LYS A 536 -15.17 18.11 -10.91
CA LYS A 536 -16.25 17.82 -9.95
C LYS A 536 -17.61 18.11 -10.55
#